data_15e1c6540fbe0c5fa7af58832779335e
#
_entry.id   15e1c6540fbe0c5fa7af58832779335e
#
_cell.length_a   1.000
_cell.length_b   1.000
_cell.length_c   1.000
_cell.angle_alpha   90.00
_cell.angle_beta   90.00
_cell.angle_gamma   90.00
#
_symmetry.space_group_name_H-M   'P 1'
#
loop_
_entity.id
_entity.type
_entity.pdbx_description
1 polymer ?
#
loop_
_entity_poly.entity_id
_entity_poly.type
_entity_poly.pdbx_seq_one_letter_code
_entity_poly.pdbx_strand_id
1 'polypeptide(L)'
;VTCPASSLWHEIIIGLADKIQNELHTNGVYIDQIAAAAPQPCFAKNHGHAAGGGDFWYKSYKTLIDSIRGNHLRKDNIVFSEENSECYIPLFDMLLTVNTPHANCRIVPLFPTVYSDRVITCAYTYTPTADVTKGEFRYQNMQCFLYGSQLGWVDPTLLMRDEAKTEATFLRTLMELRKKQ
;
A
#
# COMPACT_ATOMS: atom_id res chain seq x y z
N VAL A 1 -6.48 19.47 -3.13
CA VAL A 1 -5.97 18.29 -3.83
C VAL A 1 -5.14 18.77 -5.01
N THR A 2 -3.93 18.25 -5.15
CA THR A 2 -3.04 18.58 -6.29
C THR A 2 -3.47 17.78 -7.51
N CYS A 3 -3.50 18.42 -8.68
CA CYS A 3 -3.74 17.71 -9.93
C CYS A 3 -2.56 16.77 -10.24
N PRO A 4 -2.79 15.48 -10.47
CA PRO A 4 -1.72 14.53 -10.75
C PRO A 4 -0.98 14.79 -12.08
N ALA A 5 -1.54 15.63 -12.98
CA ALA A 5 -0.90 16.04 -14.23
C ALA A 5 0.03 17.26 -14.07
N SER A 6 0.18 17.81 -12.87
CA SER A 6 1.09 18.94 -12.62
C SER A 6 2.55 18.49 -12.74
N SER A 7 3.33 19.15 -13.60
CA SER A 7 4.77 18.84 -13.78
C SER A 7 5.55 19.03 -12.48
N LEU A 8 5.25 20.09 -11.74
CA LEU A 8 5.88 20.33 -10.44
C LEU A 8 5.61 19.18 -9.44
N TRP A 9 4.39 18.62 -9.47
CA TRP A 9 4.07 17.47 -8.64
C TRP A 9 4.90 16.23 -9.03
N HIS A 10 5.02 15.96 -10.32
CA HIS A 10 5.86 14.88 -10.83
C HIS A 10 7.33 15.05 -10.42
N GLU A 11 7.90 16.24 -10.62
CA GLU A 11 9.28 16.54 -10.23
C GLU A 11 9.55 16.29 -8.75
N ILE A 12 8.64 16.73 -7.87
CA ILE A 12 8.76 16.53 -6.42
C ILE A 12 8.72 15.05 -6.06
N ILE A 13 7.73 14.30 -6.56
CA ILE A 13 7.56 12.89 -6.20
C ILE A 13 8.68 12.02 -6.78
N ILE A 14 9.11 12.28 -8.01
CA ILE A 14 10.25 11.60 -8.61
C ILE A 14 11.53 11.88 -7.81
N GLY A 15 11.78 13.14 -7.45
CA GLY A 15 12.95 13.50 -6.63
C GLY A 15 12.94 12.85 -5.25
N LEU A 16 11.77 12.74 -4.61
CA LEU A 16 11.64 12.03 -3.34
C LEU A 16 11.86 10.53 -3.50
N ALA A 17 11.32 9.92 -4.55
CA ALA A 17 11.52 8.50 -4.84
C ALA A 17 13.01 8.19 -5.09
N ASP A 18 13.67 9.02 -5.86
CA ASP A 18 15.11 8.93 -6.12
C ASP A 18 15.92 9.01 -4.82
N LYS A 19 15.65 10.00 -4.01
CA LYS A 19 16.29 10.16 -2.70
C LYS A 19 16.10 8.96 -1.79
N ILE A 20 14.87 8.49 -1.64
CA ILE A 20 14.53 7.33 -0.81
C ILE A 20 15.29 6.08 -1.30
N GLN A 21 15.37 5.88 -2.60
CA GLN A 21 16.00 4.70 -3.19
C GLN A 21 17.53 4.77 -3.18
N ASN A 22 18.10 5.90 -3.58
CA ASN A 22 19.51 6.02 -3.90
C ASN A 22 20.35 6.65 -2.79
N GLU A 23 19.79 7.55 -1.97
CA GLU A 23 20.48 8.12 -0.81
C GLU A 23 20.21 7.33 0.47
N LEU A 24 18.92 6.95 0.72
CA LEU A 24 18.55 6.21 1.93
C LEU A 24 18.65 4.70 1.78
N HIS A 25 18.90 4.21 0.57
CA HIS A 25 19.11 2.79 0.25
C HIS A 25 17.96 1.86 0.67
N THR A 26 16.71 2.33 0.59
CA THR A 26 15.54 1.50 0.88
C THR A 26 15.23 0.55 -0.27
N ASN A 27 14.48 -0.53 -0.01
CA ASN A 27 14.11 -1.52 -1.01
C ASN A 27 12.75 -1.26 -1.66
N GLY A 28 12.12 -0.13 -1.36
CA GLY A 28 10.84 0.26 -1.95
C GLY A 28 10.43 1.66 -1.59
N VAL A 29 9.40 2.15 -2.29
CA VAL A 29 8.80 3.46 -2.06
C VAL A 29 7.30 3.28 -1.89
N TYR A 30 6.77 3.76 -0.76
CA TYR A 30 5.34 3.90 -0.53
C TYR A 30 4.90 5.29 -0.97
N ILE A 31 3.97 5.34 -1.91
CA ILE A 31 3.36 6.59 -2.36
C ILE A 31 1.90 6.57 -1.94
N ASP A 32 1.62 7.33 -0.89
CA ASP A 32 0.33 7.37 -0.24
C ASP A 32 -0.80 7.88 -1.16
N GLN A 33 -2.02 7.43 -0.90
CA GLN A 33 -3.27 7.91 -1.49
C GLN A 33 -3.49 7.71 -3.00
N ILE A 34 -2.54 7.24 -3.80
CA ILE A 34 -2.75 7.15 -5.26
C ILE A 34 -3.90 6.20 -5.60
N ALA A 35 -3.92 5.02 -5.00
CA ALA A 35 -4.98 4.04 -5.26
C ALA A 35 -6.22 4.23 -4.36
N ALA A 36 -6.12 5.09 -3.33
CA ALA A 36 -7.20 5.39 -2.39
C ALA A 36 -8.00 6.63 -2.77
N ALA A 37 -7.34 7.67 -3.29
CA ALA A 37 -7.99 8.96 -3.51
C ALA A 37 -8.95 8.92 -4.70
N ALA A 38 -10.18 9.39 -4.47
CA ALA A 38 -11.16 9.56 -5.53
C ALA A 38 -10.69 10.62 -6.55
N PRO A 39 -10.79 10.35 -7.86
CA PRO A 39 -10.46 11.32 -8.91
C PRO A 39 -11.25 12.61 -8.74
N GLN A 40 -10.57 13.73 -8.89
CA GLN A 40 -11.19 15.07 -8.80
C GLN A 40 -11.15 15.79 -10.14
N PRO A 41 -12.22 16.49 -10.57
CA PRO A 41 -12.17 17.34 -11.74
C PRO A 41 -11.11 18.43 -11.60
N CYS A 42 -10.38 18.69 -12.67
CA CYS A 42 -9.40 19.77 -12.72
C CYS A 42 -9.73 20.73 -13.87
N PHE A 43 -9.82 22.02 -13.56
CA PHE A 43 -10.15 23.08 -14.52
C PHE A 43 -8.96 23.98 -14.85
N ALA A 44 -7.76 23.61 -14.44
CA ALA A 44 -6.54 24.32 -14.79
C ALA A 44 -6.24 24.17 -16.29
N LYS A 45 -5.84 25.26 -16.93
CA LYS A 45 -5.60 25.30 -18.39
C LYS A 45 -4.18 24.91 -18.79
N ASN A 46 -3.28 24.76 -17.81
CA ASN A 46 -1.84 24.55 -18.02
C ASN A 46 -1.34 23.17 -17.57
N HIS A 47 -2.24 22.21 -17.34
CA HIS A 47 -1.86 20.87 -16.87
C HIS A 47 -1.80 19.81 -17.98
N GLY A 48 -1.92 20.21 -19.25
CA GLY A 48 -1.76 19.29 -20.39
C GLY A 48 -2.92 18.30 -20.60
N HIS A 49 -4.08 18.53 -19.95
CA HIS A 49 -5.30 17.73 -20.13
C HIS A 49 -6.53 18.61 -20.33
N ALA A 50 -7.62 18.05 -20.84
CA ALA A 50 -8.89 18.76 -20.96
C ALA A 50 -9.44 19.16 -19.58
N ALA A 51 -10.08 20.32 -19.51
CA ALA A 51 -10.71 20.79 -18.28
C ALA A 51 -11.86 19.85 -17.84
N GLY A 52 -11.98 19.62 -16.57
CA GLY A 52 -13.01 18.76 -15.97
C GLY A 52 -12.50 17.39 -15.57
N GLY A 53 -13.27 16.35 -15.86
CA GLY A 53 -12.97 14.96 -15.57
C GLY A 53 -12.27 14.25 -16.73
N GLY A 54 -12.34 12.92 -16.71
CA GLY A 54 -11.78 12.06 -17.76
C GLY A 54 -10.69 11.15 -17.25
N ASP A 55 -9.93 10.56 -18.14
CA ASP A 55 -8.91 9.55 -17.85
C ASP A 55 -7.54 10.14 -17.48
N PHE A 56 -7.42 11.49 -17.46
CA PHE A 56 -6.16 12.18 -17.16
C PHE A 56 -5.61 11.80 -15.78
N TRP A 57 -6.49 11.53 -14.82
CA TRP A 57 -6.12 11.15 -13.46
C TRP A 57 -5.26 9.87 -13.45
N TYR A 58 -5.79 8.81 -14.03
CA TYR A 58 -5.07 7.55 -14.16
C TYR A 58 -3.82 7.68 -15.06
N LYS A 59 -3.95 8.32 -16.22
CA LYS A 59 -2.84 8.49 -17.16
C LYS A 59 -1.67 9.26 -16.55
N SER A 60 -1.96 10.29 -15.76
CA SER A 60 -0.93 11.07 -15.09
C SER A 60 -0.20 10.27 -14.01
N TYR A 61 -0.91 9.49 -13.21
CA TYR A 61 -0.26 8.59 -12.25
C TYR A 61 0.51 7.48 -12.96
N LYS A 62 -0.01 6.95 -14.06
CA LYS A 62 0.76 5.99 -14.87
C LYS A 62 2.08 6.59 -15.36
N THR A 63 2.05 7.80 -15.91
CA THR A 63 3.27 8.50 -16.37
C THR A 63 4.25 8.73 -15.21
N LEU A 64 3.77 9.12 -14.05
CA LEU A 64 4.58 9.30 -12.84
C LEU A 64 5.28 7.99 -12.42
N ILE A 65 4.51 6.92 -12.30
CA ILE A 65 5.05 5.61 -11.86
C ILE A 65 5.98 5.01 -12.90
N ASP A 66 5.65 5.11 -14.18
CA ASP A 66 6.53 4.67 -15.28
C ASP A 66 7.88 5.43 -15.25
N SER A 67 7.86 6.73 -14.96
CA SER A 67 9.08 7.53 -14.83
C SER A 67 9.93 7.09 -13.63
N ILE A 68 9.30 6.86 -12.47
CA ILE A 68 10.00 6.34 -11.28
C ILE A 68 10.64 4.99 -11.60
N ARG A 69 9.89 4.06 -12.18
CA ARG A 69 10.38 2.71 -12.51
C ARG A 69 11.50 2.73 -13.54
N GLY A 70 11.40 3.58 -14.57
CA GLY A 70 12.35 3.63 -15.67
C GLY A 70 13.70 4.22 -15.31
N ASN A 71 13.74 5.22 -14.42
CA ASN A 71 14.92 6.04 -14.21
C ASN A 71 15.42 6.11 -12.76
N HIS A 72 14.55 5.85 -11.78
CA HIS A 72 14.83 6.13 -10.38
C HIS A 72 14.63 4.94 -9.44
N LEU A 73 14.13 3.81 -9.96
CA LEU A 73 13.94 2.60 -9.18
C LEU A 73 15.10 1.64 -9.43
N ARG A 74 15.77 1.21 -8.37
CA ARG A 74 16.79 0.15 -8.49
C ARG A 74 16.09 -1.17 -8.84
N LYS A 75 16.83 -2.03 -9.56
CA LYS A 75 16.34 -3.37 -9.87
C LYS A 75 15.92 -4.10 -8.60
N ASP A 76 14.80 -4.80 -8.67
CA ASP A 76 14.22 -5.58 -7.58
C ASP A 76 13.63 -4.75 -6.42
N ASN A 77 13.59 -3.42 -6.54
CA ASN A 77 12.86 -2.58 -5.60
C ASN A 77 11.40 -2.42 -6.02
N ILE A 78 10.53 -2.16 -5.04
CA ILE A 78 9.08 -2.10 -5.24
C ILE A 78 8.53 -0.67 -5.11
N VAL A 79 7.44 -0.42 -5.83
CA VAL A 79 6.59 0.76 -5.61
C VAL A 79 5.21 0.29 -5.17
N PHE A 80 4.68 0.90 -4.13
CA PHE A 80 3.38 0.53 -3.62
C PHE A 80 2.57 1.73 -3.11
N SER A 81 1.26 1.53 -2.95
CA SER A 81 0.32 2.57 -2.57
C SER A 81 -0.74 2.06 -1.61
N GLU A 82 -1.58 2.96 -1.14
CA GLU A 82 -2.70 2.69 -0.26
C GLU A 82 -3.93 2.23 -1.04
N GLU A 83 -4.70 1.32 -0.43
CA GLU A 83 -5.97 0.74 -0.90
C GLU A 83 -5.88 -0.15 -2.15
N ASN A 84 -6.94 -0.88 -2.39
CA ASN A 84 -7.03 -1.95 -3.38
C ASN A 84 -7.89 -1.57 -4.59
N SER A 85 -7.49 -0.60 -5.34
CA SER A 85 -8.18 -0.22 -6.57
C SER A 85 -7.65 -0.98 -7.79
N GLU A 86 -8.52 -1.71 -8.46
CA GLU A 86 -8.17 -2.62 -9.57
C GLU A 86 -7.45 -1.93 -10.72
N CYS A 87 -7.84 -0.69 -11.07
CA CYS A 87 -7.22 0.04 -12.17
C CYS A 87 -5.74 0.37 -11.93
N TYR A 88 -5.28 0.35 -10.68
CA TYR A 88 -3.90 0.63 -10.32
C TYR A 88 -3.01 -0.61 -10.15
N ILE A 89 -3.57 -1.83 -10.23
CA ILE A 89 -2.77 -3.08 -10.16
C ILE A 89 -1.58 -3.07 -11.13
N PRO A 90 -1.71 -2.62 -12.40
CA PRO A 90 -0.56 -2.60 -13.30
C PRO A 90 0.54 -1.60 -12.93
N LEU A 91 0.29 -0.68 -12.01
CA LEU A 91 1.23 0.36 -11.63
C LEU A 91 2.04 0.00 -10.38
N PHE A 92 1.51 -0.84 -9.51
CA PHE A 92 2.08 -1.13 -8.20
C PHE A 92 2.39 -2.61 -7.99
N ASP A 93 3.47 -2.88 -7.26
CA ASP A 93 3.87 -4.22 -6.86
C ASP A 93 3.08 -4.69 -5.63
N MET A 94 2.69 -3.74 -4.77
CA MET A 94 1.95 -4.02 -3.55
C MET A 94 0.90 -2.93 -3.28
N LEU A 95 -0.21 -3.33 -2.69
CA LEU A 95 -1.28 -2.45 -2.25
C LEU A 95 -1.58 -2.66 -0.76
N LEU A 96 -1.55 -1.58 0.01
CA LEU A 96 -1.89 -1.58 1.43
C LEU A 96 -3.41 -1.45 1.60
N THR A 97 -4.07 -2.51 2.02
CA THR A 97 -5.52 -2.51 2.30
C THR A 97 -5.78 -2.04 3.73
N VAL A 98 -6.16 -0.78 3.91
CA VAL A 98 -6.39 -0.17 5.23
C VAL A 98 -7.82 -0.39 5.72
N ASN A 99 -8.78 -0.30 4.81
CA ASN A 99 -10.21 -0.38 5.13
C ASN A 99 -10.75 -1.80 4.97
N THR A 100 -10.36 -2.69 5.86
CA THR A 100 -10.91 -4.04 5.87
C THR A 100 -12.18 -4.11 6.72
N PRO A 101 -13.24 -4.79 6.27
CA PRO A 101 -14.49 -4.90 7.01
C PRO A 101 -14.31 -5.49 8.42
N HIS A 102 -15.01 -4.93 9.38
CA HIS A 102 -14.95 -5.32 10.79
C HIS A 102 -15.63 -6.65 11.11
N ALA A 103 -15.35 -7.18 12.28
CA ALA A 103 -15.67 -8.52 12.78
C ALA A 103 -17.16 -8.98 12.66
N ASN A 104 -18.09 -8.07 12.53
CA ASN A 104 -19.52 -8.40 12.41
C ASN A 104 -19.99 -8.64 10.97
N CYS A 105 -19.10 -8.53 9.99
CA CYS A 105 -19.41 -8.73 8.58
C CYS A 105 -18.82 -10.04 8.09
N ARG A 106 -19.58 -10.76 7.26
CA ARG A 106 -19.04 -11.91 6.53
C ARG A 106 -18.11 -11.40 5.44
N ILE A 107 -16.81 -11.64 5.61
CA ILE A 107 -15.80 -11.20 4.66
C ILE A 107 -15.72 -12.20 3.52
N VAL A 108 -15.86 -11.72 2.30
CA VAL A 108 -15.51 -12.46 1.09
C VAL A 108 -14.20 -11.90 0.58
N PRO A 109 -13.09 -12.67 0.58
CA PRO A 109 -11.76 -12.19 0.20
C PRO A 109 -11.64 -12.07 -1.33
N LEU A 110 -12.54 -11.33 -1.97
CA LEU A 110 -12.67 -11.29 -3.42
C LEU A 110 -11.40 -10.76 -4.09
N PHE A 111 -10.90 -9.63 -3.62
CA PHE A 111 -9.72 -8.99 -4.22
C PHE A 111 -8.47 -9.88 -4.14
N PRO A 112 -8.01 -10.37 -2.99
CA PRO A 112 -6.87 -11.27 -2.94
C PRO A 112 -7.10 -12.59 -3.68
N THR A 113 -8.33 -13.11 -3.70
CA THR A 113 -8.65 -14.36 -4.44
C THR A 113 -8.48 -14.17 -5.96
N VAL A 114 -8.87 -13.03 -6.49
CA VAL A 114 -8.81 -12.76 -7.94
C VAL A 114 -7.43 -12.28 -8.38
N TYR A 115 -6.73 -11.50 -7.55
CA TYR A 115 -5.52 -10.77 -7.95
C TYR A 115 -4.24 -11.18 -7.22
N SER A 116 -4.24 -12.27 -6.45
CA SER A 116 -3.05 -12.72 -5.69
C SER A 116 -1.83 -13.06 -6.56
N ASP A 117 -2.03 -13.35 -7.84
CA ASP A 117 -0.97 -13.60 -8.82
C ASP A 117 -0.49 -12.32 -9.53
N ARG A 118 -1.11 -11.18 -9.26
CA ARG A 118 -0.87 -9.90 -9.95
C ARG A 118 -0.29 -8.82 -9.06
N VAL A 119 -0.66 -8.81 -7.80
CA VAL A 119 -0.26 -7.78 -6.85
C VAL A 119 -0.15 -8.36 -5.45
N ILE A 120 0.87 -7.95 -4.71
CA ILE A 120 0.99 -8.29 -3.30
C ILE A 120 0.01 -7.40 -2.52
N THR A 121 -0.83 -7.99 -1.69
CA THR A 121 -1.64 -7.23 -0.74
C THR A 121 -1.00 -7.26 0.63
N CYS A 122 -1.04 -6.16 1.35
CA CYS A 122 -0.79 -6.13 2.79
C CYS A 122 -1.96 -5.44 3.48
N ALA A 123 -2.26 -5.85 4.70
CA ALA A 123 -3.47 -5.38 5.37
C ALA A 123 -3.16 -4.96 6.80
N TYR A 124 -4.03 -4.11 7.31
CA TYR A 124 -4.05 -3.59 8.67
C TYR A 124 -2.80 -2.82 9.10
N THR A 125 -3.03 -1.65 9.63
CA THR A 125 -2.02 -0.83 10.29
C THR A 125 -2.33 -0.75 11.78
N TYR A 126 -1.30 -0.96 12.60
CA TYR A 126 -1.40 -0.85 14.05
C TYR A 126 -0.54 0.31 14.51
N THR A 127 -1.20 1.43 14.82
CA THR A 127 -0.55 2.63 15.34
C THR A 127 0.01 2.40 16.75
N PRO A 128 0.90 3.26 17.27
CA PRO A 128 1.44 3.13 18.63
C PRO A 128 0.39 3.10 19.75
N THR A 129 -0.83 3.57 19.48
CA THR A 129 -1.95 3.56 20.41
C THR A 129 -2.85 2.32 20.29
N ALA A 130 -2.59 1.44 19.31
CA ALA A 130 -3.39 0.24 19.13
C ALA A 130 -3.22 -0.72 20.32
N ASP A 131 -4.31 -1.35 20.70
CA ASP A 131 -4.31 -2.42 21.70
C ASP A 131 -4.21 -3.79 21.01
N VAL A 132 -2.98 -4.25 20.83
CA VAL A 132 -2.72 -5.54 20.17
C VAL A 132 -3.10 -6.76 21.01
N THR A 133 -3.41 -6.59 22.30
CA THR A 133 -3.81 -7.69 23.19
C THR A 133 -5.28 -8.13 22.96
N LYS A 134 -6.04 -7.35 22.25
CA LYS A 134 -7.41 -7.70 21.88
C LYS A 134 -7.42 -8.83 20.83
N GLY A 135 -8.41 -9.72 20.95
CA GLY A 135 -8.57 -10.86 20.03
C GLY A 135 -8.66 -10.46 18.55
N GLU A 136 -9.05 -9.22 18.26
CA GLU A 136 -9.10 -8.67 16.92
C GLU A 136 -7.73 -8.69 16.23
N PHE A 137 -6.64 -8.40 16.92
CA PHE A 137 -5.28 -8.48 16.37
C PHE A 137 -4.96 -9.86 15.79
N ARG A 138 -5.26 -10.93 16.54
CA ARG A 138 -5.03 -12.30 16.07
C ARG A 138 -5.95 -12.67 14.91
N TYR A 139 -7.22 -12.28 15.00
CA TYR A 139 -8.20 -12.53 13.96
C TYR A 139 -7.78 -11.89 12.63
N GLN A 140 -7.42 -10.64 12.64
CA GLN A 140 -6.99 -9.89 11.46
C GLN A 140 -5.70 -10.45 10.84
N ASN A 141 -4.70 -10.77 11.65
CA ASN A 141 -3.46 -11.35 11.15
C ASN A 141 -3.66 -12.77 10.61
N MET A 142 -4.57 -13.56 11.21
CA MET A 142 -4.97 -14.86 10.66
C MET A 142 -5.68 -14.71 9.31
N GLN A 143 -6.55 -13.72 9.15
CA GLN A 143 -7.18 -13.43 7.86
C GLN A 143 -6.12 -13.08 6.80
N CYS A 144 -5.16 -12.18 7.11
CA CYS A 144 -4.07 -11.87 6.20
C CYS A 144 -3.29 -13.12 5.77
N PHE A 145 -3.02 -14.01 6.73
CA PHE A 145 -2.34 -15.27 6.46
C PHE A 145 -3.14 -16.16 5.50
N LEU A 146 -4.44 -16.36 5.78
CA LEU A 146 -5.32 -17.21 4.98
C LEU A 146 -5.57 -16.65 3.56
N TYR A 147 -5.59 -15.33 3.42
CA TYR A 147 -5.85 -14.67 2.14
C TYR A 147 -4.58 -14.45 1.31
N GLY A 148 -3.43 -14.92 1.78
CA GLY A 148 -2.16 -14.71 1.10
C GLY A 148 -1.62 -13.29 1.18
N SER A 149 -2.29 -12.39 1.93
CA SER A 149 -1.84 -11.02 2.16
C SER A 149 -0.64 -10.99 3.09
N GLN A 150 0.25 -10.01 2.91
CA GLN A 150 1.31 -9.76 3.88
C GLN A 150 0.70 -9.36 5.22
N LEU A 151 1.35 -9.77 6.31
CA LEU A 151 0.93 -9.38 7.65
C LEU A 151 1.00 -7.87 7.81
N GLY A 152 0.08 -7.31 8.60
CA GLY A 152 -0.09 -5.86 8.74
C GLY A 152 1.13 -5.14 9.30
N TRP A 153 1.15 -3.83 9.15
CA TRP A 153 2.16 -2.97 9.73
C TRP A 153 1.88 -2.77 11.21
N VAL A 154 2.80 -3.17 12.03
CA VAL A 154 2.70 -2.99 13.48
C VAL A 154 3.91 -2.22 13.98
N ASP A 155 3.68 -1.23 14.83
CA ASP A 155 4.76 -0.61 15.57
C ASP A 155 5.42 -1.68 16.47
N PRO A 156 6.70 -1.99 16.29
CA PRO A 156 7.36 -3.04 17.06
C PRO A 156 7.34 -2.80 18.58
N THR A 157 7.24 -1.55 19.02
CA THR A 157 7.14 -1.22 20.45
C THR A 157 5.87 -1.78 21.10
N LEU A 158 4.79 -1.97 20.31
CA LEU A 158 3.57 -2.60 20.81
C LEU A 158 3.81 -4.07 21.20
N LEU A 159 4.62 -4.77 20.42
CA LEU A 159 4.92 -6.21 20.61
C LEU A 159 6.06 -6.43 21.63
N MET A 160 6.79 -5.40 22.00
CA MET A 160 7.84 -5.46 23.01
C MET A 160 7.31 -5.35 24.45
N ARG A 161 6.05 -4.99 24.62
CA ARG A 161 5.41 -4.88 25.94
C ARG A 161 5.19 -6.26 26.56
N ASP A 162 5.28 -6.34 27.87
CA ASP A 162 5.13 -7.62 28.60
C ASP A 162 3.76 -8.26 28.37
N GLU A 163 2.70 -7.46 28.35
CA GLU A 163 1.33 -7.91 28.09
C GLU A 163 1.09 -8.42 26.65
N ALA A 164 1.97 -8.07 25.70
CA ALA A 164 1.85 -8.46 24.29
C ALA A 164 2.73 -9.67 23.89
N LYS A 165 3.40 -10.31 24.83
CA LYS A 165 4.30 -11.44 24.56
C LYS A 165 3.61 -12.59 23.80
N THR A 166 2.35 -12.84 24.11
CA THR A 166 1.58 -13.91 23.46
C THR A 166 1.27 -13.54 22.00
N GLU A 167 0.95 -12.29 21.72
CA GLU A 167 0.70 -11.75 20.38
C GLU A 167 1.97 -11.73 19.54
N ALA A 168 3.09 -11.34 20.14
CA ALA A 168 4.40 -11.41 19.48
C ALA A 168 4.77 -12.86 19.10
N THR A 169 4.51 -13.83 19.99
CA THR A 169 4.74 -15.25 19.73
C THR A 169 3.82 -15.76 18.62
N PHE A 170 2.55 -15.39 18.67
CA PHE A 170 1.56 -15.75 17.63
C PHE A 170 2.00 -15.22 16.25
N LEU A 171 2.36 -13.93 16.15
CA LEU A 171 2.80 -13.34 14.90
C LEU A 171 4.06 -14.03 14.36
N ARG A 172 5.04 -14.30 15.22
CA ARG A 172 6.25 -15.07 14.85
C ARG A 172 5.90 -16.44 14.29
N THR A 173 4.97 -17.15 14.90
CA THR A 173 4.51 -18.46 14.42
C THR A 173 3.90 -18.36 13.02
N LEU A 174 3.06 -17.36 12.76
CA LEU A 174 2.51 -17.14 11.42
C LEU A 174 3.61 -16.85 10.39
N MET A 175 4.59 -16.02 10.75
CA MET A 175 5.72 -15.72 9.87
C MET A 175 6.55 -16.97 9.54
N GLU A 176 6.81 -17.83 10.51
CA GLU A 176 7.54 -19.09 10.29
C GLU A 176 6.73 -20.11 9.45
N LEU A 177 5.42 -20.15 9.60
CA LEU A 177 4.56 -20.97 8.74
C LEU A 177 4.58 -20.45 7.29
N ARG A 178 4.54 -19.15 7.08
CA ARG A 178 4.59 -18.56 5.74
C ARG A 178 5.89 -18.84 4.99
N LYS A 179 7.03 -18.92 5.69
CA LYS A 179 8.31 -19.30 5.07
C LYS A 179 8.35 -20.73 4.52
N LYS A 180 7.40 -21.57 4.91
CA LYS A 180 7.32 -22.98 4.50
C LYS A 180 6.33 -23.20 3.35
N GLN A 181 5.58 -22.20 2.96
CA GLN A 181 4.66 -22.20 1.81
C GLN A 181 5.39 -21.77 0.53
#